data_21755e15cacf5a46a417a5eb25483594
#
_entry.id   21755e15cacf5a46a417a5eb25483594
#
_cell.length_a   1.000
_cell.length_b   1.000
_cell.length_c   1.000
_cell.angle_alpha   90.00
_cell.angle_beta   90.00
_cell.angle_gamma   90.00
#
_symmetry.space_group_name_H-M   'P 1'
#
loop_
_entity.id
_entity.type
_entity.pdbx_description
1 polymer ?
#
loop_
_entity_poly.entity_id
_entity_poly.type
_entity_poly.pdbx_seq_one_letter_code
_entity_poly.pdbx_strand_id
1 'polypeptide(L)'
;MPKEVAILSTVSFLVAIGFGLIIPAIPIFASSFGVTKTAIGLLISAFAIMRFASGLFSGKLVDRFGERTVLGVGLFMVSFFTLLTALAQSYNQLLIFRTLGGLGSSMFSISAGSLLMRSVTDDVRARAQSLYNGGFLIGGVAGPAFGGLLSGLSLRAPFFVYSVTLALAGMTALFFLSERRLGRKVDVPGASIETTSLKEAFKLRPYQIALVLAFVNNWVLFGMRSSILPLFVTEKLQSTATIAGIGLTIGALLQGIFLLRAGRFSDESGRKAALLIGGSVVMSAILVLCITDNVALYFISMALFGIGGAYVGTAPGSVVGDIIRGRGGQVIAAWQMAGDAGMIVGTILVGLLTDLYSFQAAFILSAVVYSSAIFLALILPETRQSKLGHELIPDKNKQEM
;
A
#
# COMPACT_ATOMS: atom_id res chain seq x y z
N MET A 1 -0.25 -20.87 -16.54
CA MET A 1 -0.80 -20.18 -15.35
C MET A 1 -2.17 -20.75 -15.01
N PRO A 2 -2.47 -21.10 -13.75
CA PRO A 2 -3.80 -21.50 -13.32
C PRO A 2 -4.84 -20.42 -13.59
N LYS A 3 -6.09 -20.83 -13.88
CA LYS A 3 -7.21 -19.89 -14.12
C LYS A 3 -7.47 -18.99 -12.89
N GLU A 4 -7.25 -19.51 -11.71
CA GLU A 4 -7.42 -18.84 -10.42
C GLU A 4 -6.53 -17.58 -10.33
N VAL A 5 -5.29 -17.63 -10.84
CA VAL A 5 -4.39 -16.45 -10.87
C VAL A 5 -4.94 -15.36 -11.78
N ALA A 6 -5.46 -15.71 -12.96
CA ALA A 6 -6.06 -14.73 -13.86
C ALA A 6 -7.31 -14.07 -13.25
N ILE A 7 -8.16 -14.88 -12.58
CA ILE A 7 -9.35 -14.37 -11.89
C ILE A 7 -8.95 -13.43 -10.74
N LEU A 8 -7.98 -13.83 -9.92
CA LEU A 8 -7.47 -12.97 -8.83
C LEU A 8 -6.83 -11.68 -9.35
N SER A 9 -6.14 -11.73 -10.49
CA SER A 9 -5.57 -10.53 -11.13
C SER A 9 -6.67 -9.59 -11.64
N THR A 10 -7.77 -10.12 -12.18
CA THR A 10 -8.94 -9.33 -12.57
C THR A 10 -9.61 -8.72 -11.34
N VAL A 11 -9.79 -9.48 -10.27
CA VAL A 11 -10.32 -8.98 -8.99
C VAL A 11 -9.42 -7.87 -8.45
N SER A 12 -8.10 -8.07 -8.43
CA SER A 12 -7.16 -7.04 -7.94
C SER A 12 -7.21 -5.76 -8.78
N PHE A 13 -7.36 -5.88 -10.10
CA PHE A 13 -7.53 -4.72 -11.00
C PHE A 13 -8.81 -3.94 -10.69
N LEU A 14 -9.97 -4.62 -10.56
CA LEU A 14 -11.25 -3.99 -10.24
C LEU A 14 -11.22 -3.28 -8.88
N VAL A 15 -10.59 -3.91 -7.88
CA VAL A 15 -10.41 -3.31 -6.56
C VAL A 15 -9.50 -2.09 -6.64
N ALA A 16 -8.38 -2.19 -7.37
CA ALA A 16 -7.36 -1.15 -7.42
C ALA A 16 -7.81 0.08 -8.22
N ILE A 17 -8.50 -0.09 -9.35
CA ILE A 17 -9.03 1.05 -10.10
C ILE A 17 -10.05 1.82 -9.23
N GLY A 18 -10.96 1.11 -8.56
CA GLY A 18 -11.94 1.73 -7.68
C GLY A 18 -11.30 2.38 -6.46
N PHE A 19 -10.30 1.74 -5.83
CA PHE A 19 -9.54 2.35 -4.74
C PHE A 19 -8.81 3.62 -5.19
N GLY A 20 -8.20 3.59 -6.38
CA GLY A 20 -7.55 4.76 -6.97
C GLY A 20 -8.52 5.93 -7.18
N LEU A 21 -9.79 5.66 -7.56
CA LEU A 21 -10.83 6.69 -7.71
C LEU A 21 -11.06 7.49 -6.42
N ILE A 22 -11.06 6.82 -5.27
CA ILE A 22 -11.40 7.46 -4.00
C ILE A 22 -10.20 8.15 -3.33
N ILE A 23 -8.96 7.88 -3.74
CA ILE A 23 -7.78 8.50 -3.13
C ILE A 23 -7.88 10.04 -3.12
N PRO A 24 -8.08 10.75 -4.25
CA PRO A 24 -8.25 12.20 -4.21
C PRO A 24 -9.62 12.64 -3.66
N ALA A 25 -10.64 11.78 -3.74
CA ALA A 25 -12.00 12.10 -3.36
C ALA A 25 -12.24 12.12 -1.85
N ILE A 26 -11.65 11.17 -1.07
CA ILE A 26 -11.87 11.02 0.37
C ILE A 26 -11.62 12.32 1.13
N PRO A 27 -10.42 12.95 1.05
CA PRO A 27 -10.15 14.14 1.81
C PRO A 27 -11.04 15.33 1.41
N ILE A 28 -11.31 15.49 0.12
CA ILE A 28 -12.16 16.57 -0.41
C ILE A 28 -13.62 16.37 0.04
N PHE A 29 -14.14 15.14 -0.03
CA PHE A 29 -15.50 14.85 0.43
C PHE A 29 -15.64 15.01 1.95
N ALA A 30 -14.63 14.59 2.72
CA ALA A 30 -14.64 14.78 4.17
C ALA A 30 -14.58 16.26 4.55
N SER A 31 -13.78 17.09 3.84
CA SER A 31 -13.68 18.53 4.10
C SER A 31 -15.01 19.28 3.83
N SER A 32 -15.86 18.75 2.93
CA SER A 32 -17.18 19.36 2.65
C SER A 32 -18.14 19.33 3.84
N PHE A 33 -17.86 18.50 4.86
CA PHE A 33 -18.59 18.51 6.13
C PHE A 33 -18.06 19.54 7.15
N GLY A 34 -17.10 20.40 6.77
CA GLY A 34 -16.56 21.45 7.64
C GLY A 34 -15.65 20.95 8.76
N VAL A 35 -15.07 19.75 8.61
CA VAL A 35 -14.19 19.13 9.63
C VAL A 35 -12.73 19.53 9.45
N THR A 36 -11.94 19.38 10.51
CA THR A 36 -10.50 19.67 10.52
C THR A 36 -9.71 18.66 9.70
N LYS A 37 -8.48 19.00 9.28
CA LYS A 37 -7.57 18.09 8.57
C LYS A 37 -7.17 16.89 9.44
N THR A 38 -7.11 17.10 10.76
CA THR A 38 -6.93 16.04 11.75
C THR A 38 -8.06 15.00 11.68
N ALA A 39 -9.32 15.46 11.59
CA ALA A 39 -10.47 14.57 11.43
C ALA A 39 -10.39 13.79 10.09
N ILE A 40 -9.97 14.44 9.01
CA ILE A 40 -9.74 13.78 7.73
C ILE A 40 -8.65 12.70 7.85
N GLY A 41 -7.55 12.99 8.53
CA GLY A 41 -6.51 12.02 8.86
C GLY A 41 -7.05 10.84 9.67
N LEU A 42 -7.89 11.09 10.66
CA LEU A 42 -8.55 10.06 11.46
C LEU A 42 -9.47 9.16 10.60
N LEU A 43 -10.20 9.73 9.65
CA LEU A 43 -11.04 8.97 8.73
C LEU A 43 -10.23 7.93 7.91
N ILE A 44 -9.05 8.34 7.43
CA ILE A 44 -8.16 7.46 6.66
C ILE A 44 -7.54 6.41 7.58
N SER A 45 -7.08 6.83 8.77
CA SER A 45 -6.49 5.93 9.77
C SER A 45 -7.48 4.90 10.29
N ALA A 46 -8.74 5.28 10.53
CA ALA A 46 -9.76 4.40 11.09
C ALA A 46 -10.04 3.18 10.20
N PHE A 47 -10.03 3.37 8.89
CA PHE A 47 -10.10 2.26 7.93
C PHE A 47 -8.93 1.30 8.08
N ALA A 48 -7.71 1.82 8.20
CA ALA A 48 -6.50 1.01 8.35
C ALA A 48 -6.44 0.31 9.71
N ILE A 49 -6.83 0.98 10.78
CA ILE A 49 -6.90 0.40 12.13
C ILE A 49 -7.88 -0.77 12.15
N MET A 50 -9.08 -0.59 11.58
CA MET A 50 -10.08 -1.66 11.51
C MET A 50 -9.58 -2.83 10.68
N ARG A 51 -8.96 -2.57 9.51
CA ARG A 51 -8.36 -3.60 8.67
C ARG A 51 -7.29 -4.39 9.43
N PHE A 52 -6.45 -3.70 10.17
CA PHE A 52 -5.39 -4.29 10.99
C PHE A 52 -5.97 -5.13 12.14
N ALA A 53 -6.86 -4.55 12.94
CA ALA A 53 -7.44 -5.21 14.11
C ALA A 53 -8.26 -6.46 13.74
N SER A 54 -8.92 -6.43 12.56
CA SER A 54 -9.73 -7.56 12.09
C SER A 54 -8.92 -8.65 11.36
N GLY A 55 -7.61 -8.48 11.18
CA GLY A 55 -6.77 -9.41 10.43
C GLY A 55 -6.81 -10.85 10.96
N LEU A 56 -6.60 -11.03 12.27
CA LEU A 56 -6.65 -12.35 12.90
C LEU A 56 -8.05 -12.99 12.83
N PHE A 57 -9.09 -12.18 12.97
CA PHE A 57 -10.46 -12.63 12.82
C PHE A 57 -10.75 -13.09 11.38
N SER A 58 -10.31 -12.31 10.39
CA SER A 58 -10.45 -12.66 8.97
C SER A 58 -9.72 -13.95 8.62
N GLY A 59 -8.54 -14.20 9.20
CA GLY A 59 -7.81 -15.48 9.05
C GLY A 59 -8.64 -16.67 9.57
N LYS A 60 -9.23 -16.55 10.77
CA LYS A 60 -10.11 -17.61 11.32
C LYS A 60 -11.35 -17.87 10.45
N LEU A 61 -11.90 -16.81 9.83
CA LEU A 61 -13.02 -16.97 8.91
C LEU A 61 -12.60 -17.73 7.66
N VAL A 62 -11.40 -17.46 7.13
CA VAL A 62 -10.83 -18.20 5.98
C VAL A 62 -10.66 -19.67 6.31
N ASP A 63 -10.11 -19.99 7.48
CA ASP A 63 -9.93 -21.37 7.92
C ASP A 63 -11.27 -22.13 8.07
N ARG A 64 -12.34 -21.41 8.46
CA ARG A 64 -13.66 -22.02 8.71
C ARG A 64 -14.54 -22.11 7.47
N PHE A 65 -14.56 -21.08 6.62
CA PHE A 65 -15.51 -20.92 5.52
C PHE A 65 -14.86 -21.01 4.12
N GLY A 66 -13.53 -21.13 4.07
CA GLY A 66 -12.75 -21.17 2.83
C GLY A 66 -12.49 -19.79 2.22
N GLU A 67 -11.42 -19.73 1.42
CA GLU A 67 -10.92 -18.48 0.85
C GLU A 67 -11.91 -17.80 -0.10
N ARG A 68 -12.58 -18.59 -0.96
CA ARG A 68 -13.53 -18.06 -1.96
C ARG A 68 -14.70 -17.33 -1.31
N THR A 69 -15.32 -17.97 -0.31
CA THR A 69 -16.48 -17.41 0.39
C THR A 69 -16.10 -16.14 1.13
N VAL A 70 -15.00 -16.16 1.90
CA VAL A 70 -14.55 -15.02 2.72
C VAL A 70 -14.10 -13.87 1.82
N LEU A 71 -13.44 -14.16 0.69
CA LEU A 71 -13.06 -13.16 -0.31
C LEU A 71 -14.29 -12.47 -0.92
N GLY A 72 -15.28 -13.23 -1.36
CA GLY A 72 -16.51 -12.68 -1.95
C GLY A 72 -17.32 -11.87 -0.94
N VAL A 73 -17.56 -12.40 0.26
CA VAL A 73 -18.28 -11.71 1.35
C VAL A 73 -17.52 -10.43 1.74
N GLY A 74 -16.19 -10.48 1.86
CA GLY A 74 -15.35 -9.32 2.16
C GLY A 74 -15.50 -8.21 1.12
N LEU A 75 -15.47 -8.55 -0.18
CA LEU A 75 -15.66 -7.59 -1.26
C LEU A 75 -17.07 -6.98 -1.27
N PHE A 76 -18.12 -7.77 -1.05
CA PHE A 76 -19.48 -7.25 -0.93
C PHE A 76 -19.65 -6.36 0.31
N MET A 77 -19.01 -6.70 1.41
CA MET A 77 -19.01 -5.87 2.62
C MET A 77 -18.34 -4.51 2.35
N VAL A 78 -17.16 -4.49 1.70
CA VAL A 78 -16.51 -3.21 1.31
C VAL A 78 -17.40 -2.45 0.34
N SER A 79 -17.99 -3.12 -0.66
CA SER A 79 -18.93 -2.50 -1.60
C SER A 79 -20.11 -1.83 -0.90
N PHE A 80 -20.77 -2.54 0.00
CA PHE A 80 -21.92 -2.05 0.76
C PHE A 80 -21.57 -0.82 1.62
N PHE A 81 -20.48 -0.90 2.40
CA PHE A 81 -20.06 0.24 3.22
C PHE A 81 -19.52 1.41 2.39
N THR A 82 -18.95 1.15 1.21
CA THR A 82 -18.57 2.21 0.26
C THR A 82 -19.82 2.88 -0.33
N LEU A 83 -20.87 2.13 -0.61
CA LEU A 83 -22.17 2.69 -1.03
C LEU A 83 -22.77 3.58 0.08
N LEU A 84 -22.79 3.11 1.32
CA LEU A 84 -23.22 3.91 2.46
C LEU A 84 -22.34 5.16 2.66
N THR A 85 -21.03 5.06 2.41
CA THR A 85 -20.11 6.19 2.40
C THR A 85 -20.53 7.25 1.37
N ALA A 86 -20.91 6.83 0.15
CA ALA A 86 -21.45 7.75 -0.87
C ALA A 86 -22.73 8.47 -0.43
N LEU A 87 -23.56 7.81 0.39
CA LEU A 87 -24.83 8.34 0.89
C LEU A 87 -24.69 9.11 2.22
N ALA A 88 -23.52 9.17 2.81
CA ALA A 88 -23.29 9.85 4.08
C ALA A 88 -23.72 11.33 4.04
N GLN A 89 -24.40 11.76 5.10
CA GLN A 89 -24.90 13.14 5.27
C GLN A 89 -24.16 13.88 6.39
N SER A 90 -23.27 13.17 7.12
CA SER A 90 -22.44 13.75 8.17
C SER A 90 -21.08 13.07 8.22
N TYR A 91 -20.09 13.76 8.80
CA TYR A 91 -18.76 13.19 9.02
C TYR A 91 -18.80 11.92 9.89
N ASN A 92 -19.66 11.87 10.92
CA ASN A 92 -19.76 10.67 11.77
C ASN A 92 -20.26 9.45 10.99
N GLN A 93 -21.25 9.62 10.11
CA GLN A 93 -21.69 8.55 9.21
C GLN A 93 -20.56 8.11 8.29
N LEU A 94 -19.85 9.08 7.68
CA LEU A 94 -18.70 8.82 6.82
C LEU A 94 -17.62 8.02 7.56
N LEU A 95 -17.27 8.42 8.79
CA LEU A 95 -16.28 7.77 9.64
C LEU A 95 -16.69 6.32 9.98
N ILE A 96 -17.94 6.11 10.42
CA ILE A 96 -18.44 4.78 10.78
C ILE A 96 -18.45 3.85 9.57
N PHE A 97 -19.04 4.29 8.45
CA PHE A 97 -19.15 3.44 7.26
C PHE A 97 -17.77 3.11 6.68
N ARG A 98 -16.86 4.10 6.66
CA ARG A 98 -15.50 3.90 6.19
C ARG A 98 -14.73 2.93 7.09
N THR A 99 -14.87 3.05 8.42
CA THR A 99 -14.25 2.15 9.39
C THR A 99 -14.73 0.72 9.21
N LEU A 100 -16.04 0.51 9.11
CA LEU A 100 -16.62 -0.83 8.92
C LEU A 100 -16.21 -1.47 7.58
N GLY A 101 -16.00 -0.64 6.53
CA GLY A 101 -15.42 -1.11 5.28
C GLY A 101 -14.03 -1.74 5.43
N GLY A 102 -13.25 -1.30 6.43
CA GLY A 102 -11.93 -1.87 6.75
C GLY A 102 -11.97 -3.36 7.12
N LEU A 103 -13.04 -3.83 7.79
CA LEU A 103 -13.23 -5.25 8.09
C LEU A 103 -13.34 -6.09 6.81
N GLY A 104 -14.19 -5.68 5.87
CA GLY A 104 -14.31 -6.37 4.58
C GLY A 104 -13.02 -6.35 3.76
N SER A 105 -12.25 -5.23 3.83
CA SER A 105 -10.94 -5.12 3.19
C SER A 105 -9.92 -6.10 3.77
N SER A 106 -9.93 -6.34 5.09
CA SER A 106 -9.12 -7.38 5.73
C SER A 106 -9.47 -8.77 5.23
N MET A 107 -10.77 -9.10 5.18
CA MET A 107 -11.27 -10.37 4.66
C MET A 107 -10.81 -10.59 3.22
N PHE A 108 -10.95 -9.59 2.35
CA PHE A 108 -10.47 -9.63 0.97
C PHE A 108 -8.96 -9.89 0.91
N SER A 109 -8.15 -9.07 1.58
CA SER A 109 -6.69 -9.11 1.46
C SER A 109 -6.11 -10.46 1.92
N ILE A 110 -6.59 -10.98 3.05
CA ILE A 110 -6.12 -12.25 3.62
C ILE A 110 -6.55 -13.42 2.75
N SER A 111 -7.81 -13.44 2.31
CA SER A 111 -8.33 -14.50 1.44
C SER A 111 -7.62 -14.52 0.10
N ALA A 112 -7.42 -13.36 -0.53
CA ALA A 112 -6.74 -13.25 -1.82
C ALA A 112 -5.27 -13.70 -1.73
N GLY A 113 -4.56 -13.30 -0.67
CA GLY A 113 -3.18 -13.73 -0.42
C GLY A 113 -3.08 -15.24 -0.18
N SER A 114 -3.94 -15.82 0.66
CA SER A 114 -4.00 -17.26 0.93
C SER A 114 -4.32 -18.04 -0.35
N LEU A 115 -5.33 -17.61 -1.09
CA LEU A 115 -5.76 -18.25 -2.32
C LEU A 115 -4.66 -18.24 -3.39
N LEU A 116 -3.98 -17.11 -3.56
CA LEU A 116 -2.87 -16.97 -4.51
C LEU A 116 -1.75 -17.96 -4.21
N MET A 117 -1.35 -18.06 -2.93
CA MET A 117 -0.29 -18.97 -2.47
C MET A 117 -0.65 -20.44 -2.64
N ARG A 118 -1.94 -20.78 -2.46
CA ARG A 118 -2.44 -22.17 -2.62
C ARG A 118 -2.71 -22.58 -4.06
N SER A 119 -2.92 -21.61 -4.95
CA SER A 119 -3.26 -21.85 -6.36
C SER A 119 -2.06 -22.19 -7.23
N VAL A 120 -0.83 -22.04 -6.74
CA VAL A 120 0.40 -22.20 -7.52
C VAL A 120 1.46 -22.99 -6.78
N THR A 121 2.31 -23.69 -7.55
CA THR A 121 3.53 -24.33 -7.05
C THR A 121 4.64 -23.30 -6.82
N ASP A 122 5.66 -23.67 -6.06
CA ASP A 122 6.72 -22.73 -5.62
C ASP A 122 7.49 -22.12 -6.80
N ASP A 123 7.70 -22.90 -7.88
CA ASP A 123 8.42 -22.50 -9.09
C ASP A 123 7.75 -21.35 -9.88
N VAL A 124 6.41 -21.22 -9.81
CA VAL A 124 5.65 -20.17 -10.52
C VAL A 124 5.05 -19.11 -9.58
N ARG A 125 5.28 -19.23 -8.27
CA ARG A 125 4.70 -18.34 -7.25
C ARG A 125 5.07 -16.87 -7.46
N ALA A 126 6.34 -16.58 -7.73
CA ALA A 126 6.81 -15.22 -7.99
C ALA A 126 6.10 -14.61 -9.22
N ARG A 127 5.92 -15.38 -10.28
CA ARG A 127 5.21 -14.94 -11.48
C ARG A 127 3.72 -14.68 -11.25
N ALA A 128 3.07 -15.54 -10.43
CA ALA A 128 1.67 -15.35 -10.04
C ALA A 128 1.49 -14.09 -9.18
N GLN A 129 2.38 -13.86 -8.23
CA GLN A 129 2.39 -12.65 -7.41
C GLN A 129 2.61 -11.39 -8.26
N SER A 130 3.51 -11.44 -9.23
CA SER A 130 3.75 -10.31 -10.13
C SER A 130 2.52 -9.99 -10.99
N LEU A 131 1.80 -11.01 -11.47
CA LEU A 131 0.58 -10.81 -12.24
C LEU A 131 -0.54 -10.21 -11.39
N TYR A 132 -0.70 -10.69 -10.16
CA TYR A 132 -1.66 -10.14 -9.19
C TYR A 132 -1.34 -8.68 -8.85
N ASN A 133 -0.08 -8.36 -8.56
CA ASN A 133 0.38 -6.99 -8.30
C ASN A 133 0.27 -6.09 -9.53
N GLY A 134 0.43 -6.64 -10.74
CA GLY A 134 0.23 -5.93 -12.00
C GLY A 134 -1.19 -5.40 -12.15
N GLY A 135 -2.21 -6.16 -11.70
CA GLY A 135 -3.59 -5.69 -11.63
C GLY A 135 -3.73 -4.46 -10.73
N PHE A 136 -3.13 -4.48 -9.55
CA PHE A 136 -3.10 -3.32 -8.65
C PHE A 136 -2.38 -2.11 -9.26
N LEU A 137 -1.26 -2.33 -9.94
CA LEU A 137 -0.49 -1.25 -10.55
C LEU A 137 -1.30 -0.51 -11.63
N ILE A 138 -1.90 -1.24 -12.56
CA ILE A 138 -2.68 -0.66 -13.67
C ILE A 138 -3.89 0.12 -13.10
N GLY A 139 -4.62 -0.46 -12.16
CA GLY A 139 -5.75 0.20 -11.51
C GLY A 139 -5.33 1.46 -10.74
N GLY A 140 -4.21 1.38 -10.02
CA GLY A 140 -3.65 2.49 -9.26
C GLY A 140 -3.15 3.66 -10.11
N VAL A 141 -2.74 3.41 -11.36
CA VAL A 141 -2.33 4.47 -12.30
C VAL A 141 -3.55 5.23 -12.85
N ALA A 142 -4.56 4.52 -13.31
CA ALA A 142 -5.73 5.13 -13.94
C ALA A 142 -6.70 5.76 -12.92
N GLY A 143 -6.83 5.12 -11.74
CA GLY A 143 -7.82 5.49 -10.72
C GLY A 143 -7.84 6.97 -10.34
N PRO A 144 -6.74 7.58 -9.92
CA PRO A 144 -6.74 8.96 -9.42
C PRO A 144 -7.19 10.01 -10.44
N ALA A 145 -6.86 9.84 -11.75
CA ALA A 145 -7.33 10.75 -12.79
C ALA A 145 -8.85 10.70 -12.95
N PHE A 146 -9.40 9.48 -13.07
CA PHE A 146 -10.85 9.31 -13.15
C PHE A 146 -11.53 9.72 -11.84
N GLY A 147 -10.91 9.49 -10.69
CA GLY A 147 -11.40 9.94 -9.39
C GLY A 147 -11.48 11.46 -9.27
N GLY A 148 -10.44 12.17 -9.74
CA GLY A 148 -10.44 13.62 -9.79
C GLY A 148 -11.51 14.18 -10.74
N LEU A 149 -11.67 13.59 -11.95
CA LEU A 149 -12.72 13.96 -12.92
C LEU A 149 -14.11 13.75 -12.31
N LEU A 150 -14.39 12.58 -11.75
CA LEU A 150 -15.67 12.26 -11.13
C LEU A 150 -15.97 13.17 -9.93
N SER A 151 -14.95 13.50 -9.13
CA SER A 151 -15.10 14.44 -8.00
C SER A 151 -15.40 15.86 -8.46
N GLY A 152 -14.96 16.25 -9.65
CA GLY A 152 -15.33 17.52 -10.29
C GLY A 152 -16.81 17.58 -10.70
N LEU A 153 -17.43 16.45 -11.01
CA LEU A 153 -18.86 16.34 -11.30
C LEU A 153 -19.70 16.21 -10.03
N SER A 154 -19.29 15.35 -9.12
CA SER A 154 -19.91 15.12 -7.82
C SER A 154 -18.91 14.49 -6.86
N LEU A 155 -18.79 15.03 -5.63
CA LEU A 155 -17.92 14.47 -4.59
C LEU A 155 -18.31 13.03 -4.19
N ARG A 156 -19.53 12.61 -4.49
CA ARG A 156 -20.07 11.27 -4.19
C ARG A 156 -19.85 10.27 -5.33
N ALA A 157 -19.69 10.74 -6.57
CA ALA A 157 -19.59 9.88 -7.75
C ALA A 157 -18.45 8.84 -7.68
N PRO A 158 -17.21 9.16 -7.21
CA PRO A 158 -16.15 8.17 -7.08
C PRO A 158 -16.52 6.99 -6.16
N PHE A 159 -17.28 7.24 -5.10
CA PHE A 159 -17.68 6.20 -4.15
C PHE A 159 -18.78 5.29 -4.73
N PHE A 160 -19.73 5.82 -5.51
CA PHE A 160 -20.70 4.99 -6.22
C PHE A 160 -20.01 4.08 -7.23
N VAL A 161 -19.11 4.62 -8.05
CA VAL A 161 -18.35 3.82 -9.03
C VAL A 161 -17.51 2.77 -8.33
N TYR A 162 -16.82 3.12 -7.23
CA TYR A 162 -16.03 2.16 -6.46
C TYR A 162 -16.90 1.05 -5.85
N SER A 163 -18.08 1.38 -5.32
CA SER A 163 -19.00 0.36 -4.80
C SER A 163 -19.38 -0.65 -5.90
N VAL A 164 -19.68 -0.17 -7.12
CA VAL A 164 -20.00 -1.04 -8.25
C VAL A 164 -18.80 -1.91 -8.65
N THR A 165 -17.58 -1.36 -8.76
CA THR A 165 -16.39 -2.14 -9.12
C THR A 165 -16.08 -3.21 -8.08
N LEU A 166 -16.30 -2.93 -6.78
CA LEU A 166 -16.16 -3.91 -5.70
C LEU A 166 -17.23 -5.02 -5.79
N ALA A 167 -18.48 -4.67 -6.10
CA ALA A 167 -19.54 -5.67 -6.31
C ALA A 167 -19.20 -6.59 -7.49
N LEU A 168 -18.73 -6.02 -8.60
CA LEU A 168 -18.28 -6.79 -9.78
C LEU A 168 -17.10 -7.69 -9.42
N ALA A 169 -16.14 -7.20 -8.64
CA ALA A 169 -15.02 -8.00 -8.14
C ALA A 169 -15.50 -9.17 -7.25
N GLY A 170 -16.46 -8.90 -6.36
CA GLY A 170 -17.09 -9.92 -5.49
C GLY A 170 -17.85 -10.98 -6.31
N MET A 171 -18.64 -10.56 -7.30
CA MET A 171 -19.31 -11.48 -8.23
C MET A 171 -18.28 -12.31 -9.01
N THR A 172 -17.24 -11.68 -9.55
CA THR A 172 -16.17 -12.39 -10.27
C THR A 172 -15.53 -13.45 -9.37
N ALA A 173 -15.24 -13.13 -8.11
CA ALA A 173 -14.68 -14.08 -7.16
C ALA A 173 -15.64 -15.25 -6.88
N LEU A 174 -16.91 -14.98 -6.59
CA LEU A 174 -17.87 -16.03 -6.25
C LEU A 174 -18.28 -16.92 -7.43
N PHE A 175 -18.38 -16.39 -8.65
CA PHE A 175 -18.83 -17.18 -9.79
C PHE A 175 -17.69 -17.93 -10.49
N PHE A 176 -16.49 -17.37 -10.55
CA PHE A 176 -15.41 -17.92 -11.36
C PHE A 176 -14.33 -18.66 -10.57
N LEU A 177 -14.18 -18.44 -9.24
CA LEU A 177 -13.26 -19.22 -8.43
C LEU A 177 -13.89 -20.57 -8.06
N SER A 178 -13.13 -21.66 -8.17
CA SER A 178 -13.61 -23.03 -7.89
C SER A 178 -12.98 -23.57 -6.61
N GLU A 179 -13.82 -23.97 -5.64
CA GLU A 179 -13.34 -24.62 -4.40
C GLU A 179 -12.77 -26.02 -4.60
N ARG A 180 -13.25 -26.78 -5.61
CA ARG A 180 -12.84 -28.18 -5.85
C ARG A 180 -11.37 -28.34 -6.16
N ARG A 181 -10.69 -27.31 -6.69
CA ARG A 181 -9.26 -27.34 -7.04
C ARG A 181 -8.35 -26.93 -5.89
N LEU A 182 -8.91 -26.29 -4.86
CA LEU A 182 -8.17 -25.74 -3.72
C LEU A 182 -7.97 -26.76 -2.58
N GLY A 183 -8.68 -27.89 -2.61
CA GLY A 183 -8.64 -28.91 -1.56
C GLY A 183 -7.38 -29.80 -1.53
N ARG A 184 -6.44 -29.63 -2.44
CA ARG A 184 -5.20 -30.40 -2.43
C ARG A 184 -4.11 -29.65 -1.67
N LYS A 185 -4.04 -29.88 -0.35
CA LYS A 185 -2.80 -29.64 0.39
C LYS A 185 -1.71 -30.44 -0.32
N VAL A 186 -0.78 -29.74 -0.96
CA VAL A 186 0.50 -30.35 -1.33
C VAL A 186 1.33 -30.35 -0.06
N ASP A 187 1.03 -31.26 0.84
CA ASP A 187 1.94 -31.63 1.91
C ASP A 187 3.08 -32.39 1.21
N VAL A 188 4.20 -31.73 0.99
CA VAL A 188 5.45 -32.41 0.66
C VAL A 188 6.00 -32.92 1.98
N PRO A 189 5.95 -34.25 2.23
CA PRO A 189 6.53 -34.82 3.44
C PRO A 189 8.05 -34.70 3.35
N GLY A 190 8.68 -34.09 4.32
CA GLY A 190 10.11 -34.27 4.59
C GLY A 190 11.05 -33.09 4.38
N ALA A 191 10.61 -31.91 4.00
CA ALA A 191 11.46 -30.72 4.02
C ALA A 191 11.18 -29.87 5.26
N SER A 192 11.93 -30.08 6.32
CA SER A 192 12.08 -29.12 7.41
C SER A 192 12.85 -27.91 6.88
N ILE A 193 12.16 -26.99 6.17
CA ILE A 193 12.78 -25.73 5.77
C ILE A 193 12.87 -24.91 7.05
N GLU A 194 14.08 -24.65 7.52
CA GLU A 194 14.33 -23.70 8.62
C GLU A 194 13.66 -22.37 8.28
N THR A 195 12.62 -22.02 9.02
CA THR A 195 11.89 -20.77 8.82
C THR A 195 12.48 -19.68 9.70
N THR A 196 12.83 -18.54 9.11
CA THR A 196 13.29 -17.38 9.88
C THR A 196 12.22 -16.97 10.88
N SER A 197 12.48 -17.08 12.16
CA SER A 197 11.57 -16.63 13.21
C SER A 197 11.55 -15.10 13.29
N LEU A 198 10.43 -14.53 13.71
CA LEU A 198 10.32 -13.09 13.91
C LEU A 198 11.35 -12.55 14.91
N LYS A 199 11.63 -13.32 15.97
CA LYS A 199 12.64 -12.95 16.98
C LYS A 199 14.05 -12.89 16.41
N GLU A 200 14.41 -13.79 15.50
CA GLU A 200 15.67 -13.77 14.79
C GLU A 200 15.77 -12.59 13.83
N ALA A 201 14.70 -12.34 13.04
CA ALA A 201 14.65 -11.21 12.13
C ALA A 201 14.85 -9.87 12.85
N PHE A 202 14.20 -9.66 14.01
CA PHE A 202 14.36 -8.44 14.82
C PHE A 202 15.79 -8.20 15.32
N LYS A 203 16.66 -9.20 15.39
CA LYS A 203 18.07 -9.04 15.76
C LYS A 203 18.91 -8.51 14.59
N LEU A 204 18.43 -8.61 13.37
CA LEU A 204 19.14 -8.20 12.16
C LEU A 204 18.94 -6.71 11.89
N ARG A 205 20.02 -5.93 11.88
CA ARG A 205 20.01 -4.49 11.56
C ARG A 205 19.31 -4.17 10.23
N PRO A 206 19.54 -4.92 9.12
CA PRO A 206 18.84 -4.65 7.87
C PRO A 206 17.33 -4.76 8.00
N TYR A 207 16.82 -5.69 8.81
CA TYR A 207 15.38 -5.83 9.05
C TYR A 207 14.80 -4.67 9.85
N GLN A 208 15.48 -4.23 10.90
CA GLN A 208 15.08 -3.06 11.69
C GLN A 208 15.01 -1.81 10.80
N ILE A 209 16.00 -1.61 9.94
CA ILE A 209 16.02 -0.52 8.96
C ILE A 209 14.83 -0.65 7.98
N ALA A 210 14.57 -1.85 7.45
CA ALA A 210 13.45 -2.07 6.56
C ALA A 210 12.07 -1.78 7.19
N LEU A 211 11.91 -2.00 8.51
CA LEU A 211 10.70 -1.61 9.26
C LEU A 211 10.54 -0.08 9.30
N VAL A 212 11.60 0.65 9.62
CA VAL A 212 11.56 2.12 9.65
C VAL A 212 11.33 2.68 8.24
N LEU A 213 11.95 2.11 7.22
CA LEU A 213 11.71 2.50 5.83
C LEU A 213 10.25 2.28 5.42
N ALA A 214 9.63 1.16 5.83
CA ALA A 214 8.22 0.90 5.59
C ALA A 214 7.33 1.95 6.28
N PHE A 215 7.61 2.27 7.54
CA PHE A 215 6.92 3.31 8.29
C PHE A 215 7.01 4.67 7.58
N VAL A 216 8.23 5.12 7.27
CA VAL A 216 8.47 6.44 6.65
C VAL A 216 7.88 6.54 5.24
N ASN A 217 7.99 5.48 4.43
CA ASN A 217 7.40 5.47 3.09
C ASN A 217 5.87 5.58 3.14
N ASN A 218 5.21 4.87 4.05
CA ASN A 218 3.76 4.95 4.19
C ASN A 218 3.29 6.25 4.86
N TRP A 219 4.11 6.85 5.75
CA TRP A 219 3.89 8.22 6.22
C TRP A 219 3.79 9.18 5.03
N VAL A 220 4.73 9.15 4.11
CA VAL A 220 4.72 10.05 2.93
C VAL A 220 3.60 9.69 1.97
N LEU A 221 3.42 8.41 1.66
CA LEU A 221 2.45 7.97 0.66
C LEU A 221 0.99 8.23 1.10
N PHE A 222 0.64 7.88 2.33
CA PHE A 222 -0.71 8.01 2.85
C PHE A 222 -0.87 9.23 3.77
N GLY A 223 0.09 9.47 4.67
CA GLY A 223 0.05 10.57 5.62
C GLY A 223 0.07 11.93 4.95
N MET A 224 0.90 12.12 3.95
CA MET A 224 1.04 13.40 3.26
C MET A 224 0.34 13.39 1.89
N ARG A 225 0.78 12.51 0.98
CA ARG A 225 0.38 12.53 -0.43
C ARG A 225 -1.10 12.21 -0.65
N SER A 226 -1.66 11.23 0.06
CA SER A 226 -3.05 10.82 -0.14
C SER A 226 -4.04 11.56 0.79
N SER A 227 -3.59 12.10 1.92
CA SER A 227 -4.49 12.76 2.88
C SER A 227 -4.61 14.26 2.66
N ILE A 228 -3.50 15.02 2.68
CA ILE A 228 -3.57 16.48 2.65
C ILE A 228 -3.26 17.10 1.29
N LEU A 229 -2.58 16.39 0.39
CA LEU A 229 -2.18 16.97 -0.89
C LEU A 229 -3.37 17.32 -1.79
N PRO A 230 -4.46 16.52 -1.88
CA PRO A 230 -5.66 16.93 -2.60
C PRO A 230 -6.29 18.21 -2.03
N LEU A 231 -6.25 18.39 -0.68
CA LEU A 231 -6.72 19.60 -0.01
C LEU A 231 -5.81 20.80 -0.28
N PHE A 232 -4.49 20.58 -0.26
CA PHE A 232 -3.52 21.60 -0.64
C PHE A 232 -3.80 22.17 -2.04
N VAL A 233 -4.10 21.29 -3.01
CA VAL A 233 -4.42 21.70 -4.39
C VAL A 233 -5.72 22.50 -4.43
N THR A 234 -6.76 22.07 -3.72
CA THR A 234 -8.08 22.72 -3.77
C THR A 234 -8.16 23.97 -2.90
N GLU A 235 -7.57 23.96 -1.71
CA GLU A 235 -7.69 25.05 -0.74
C GLU A 235 -6.56 26.08 -0.87
N LYS A 236 -5.29 25.65 -1.03
CA LYS A 236 -4.13 26.54 -1.07
C LYS A 236 -3.80 27.02 -2.48
N LEU A 237 -3.79 26.10 -3.46
CA LEU A 237 -3.55 26.46 -4.86
C LEU A 237 -4.82 26.93 -5.58
N GLN A 238 -5.99 26.97 -4.89
CA GLN A 238 -7.28 27.41 -5.44
C GLN A 238 -7.61 26.73 -6.78
N SER A 239 -7.29 25.44 -6.88
CA SER A 239 -7.48 24.65 -8.10
C SER A 239 -8.57 23.58 -7.91
N THR A 240 -8.73 22.68 -8.86
CA THR A 240 -9.84 21.71 -8.87
C THR A 240 -9.42 20.33 -8.38
N ALA A 241 -10.38 19.53 -7.92
CA ALA A 241 -10.18 18.11 -7.60
C ALA A 241 -9.62 17.33 -8.81
N THR A 242 -9.98 17.73 -10.03
CA THR A 242 -9.44 17.15 -11.27
C THR A 242 -7.92 17.35 -11.36
N ILE A 243 -7.41 18.54 -11.07
CA ILE A 243 -5.98 18.84 -11.07
C ILE A 243 -5.26 18.02 -9.99
N ALA A 244 -5.85 17.88 -8.80
CA ALA A 244 -5.30 17.00 -7.77
C ALA A 244 -5.18 15.54 -8.25
N GLY A 245 -6.23 15.02 -8.89
CA GLY A 245 -6.24 13.68 -9.48
C GLY A 245 -5.21 13.48 -10.60
N ILE A 246 -5.08 14.48 -11.52
CA ILE A 246 -4.10 14.44 -12.61
C ILE A 246 -2.67 14.36 -12.03
N GLY A 247 -2.34 15.18 -11.03
CA GLY A 247 -1.01 15.13 -10.40
C GLY A 247 -0.71 13.76 -9.78
N LEU A 248 -1.66 13.19 -9.03
CA LEU A 248 -1.51 11.83 -8.48
C LEU A 248 -1.32 10.78 -9.58
N THR A 249 -2.01 10.94 -10.72
CA THR A 249 -1.87 10.05 -11.88
C THR A 249 -0.50 10.20 -12.55
N ILE A 250 0.02 11.42 -12.71
CA ILE A 250 1.39 11.66 -13.20
C ILE A 250 2.39 10.89 -12.34
N GLY A 251 2.26 11.00 -11.00
CA GLY A 251 3.10 10.25 -10.08
C GLY A 251 2.98 8.74 -10.25
N ALA A 252 1.75 8.21 -10.31
CA ALA A 252 1.51 6.78 -10.46
C ALA A 252 2.01 6.24 -11.83
N LEU A 253 1.82 7.01 -12.91
CA LEU A 253 2.27 6.66 -14.26
C LEU A 253 3.80 6.59 -14.32
N LEU A 254 4.50 7.61 -13.82
CA LEU A 254 5.96 7.64 -13.78
C LEU A 254 6.52 6.53 -12.87
N GLN A 255 5.87 6.28 -11.73
CA GLN A 255 6.22 5.13 -10.88
C GLN A 255 6.11 3.81 -11.65
N GLY A 256 5.05 3.60 -12.42
CA GLY A 256 4.88 2.41 -13.25
C GLY A 256 5.95 2.27 -14.35
N ILE A 257 6.24 3.37 -15.06
CA ILE A 257 7.26 3.40 -16.13
C ILE A 257 8.65 3.07 -15.58
N PHE A 258 9.00 3.62 -14.42
CA PHE A 258 10.32 3.43 -13.82
C PHE A 258 10.43 2.14 -12.98
N LEU A 259 9.31 1.47 -12.65
CA LEU A 259 9.30 0.33 -11.74
C LEU A 259 10.24 -0.81 -12.16
N LEU A 260 10.20 -1.21 -13.43
CA LEU A 260 11.05 -2.29 -13.95
C LEU A 260 12.54 -1.88 -13.97
N ARG A 261 12.83 -0.61 -14.30
CA ARG A 261 14.20 -0.08 -14.27
C ARG A 261 14.73 -0.01 -12.85
N ALA A 262 13.91 0.46 -11.90
CA ALA A 262 14.24 0.53 -10.49
C ALA A 262 14.51 -0.86 -9.90
N GLY A 263 13.67 -1.86 -10.26
CA GLY A 263 13.88 -3.25 -9.86
C GLY A 263 15.21 -3.80 -10.36
N ARG A 264 15.49 -3.68 -11.66
CA ARG A 264 16.77 -4.10 -12.25
C ARG A 264 17.97 -3.38 -11.62
N PHE A 265 17.86 -2.07 -11.45
CA PHE A 265 18.93 -1.28 -10.82
C PHE A 265 19.18 -1.76 -9.38
N SER A 266 18.13 -2.02 -8.60
CA SER A 266 18.24 -2.58 -7.25
C SER A 266 18.91 -3.96 -7.26
N ASP A 267 18.64 -4.78 -8.27
CA ASP A 267 19.25 -6.11 -8.41
C ASP A 267 20.71 -6.05 -8.90
N GLU A 268 21.07 -5.09 -9.74
CA GLU A 268 22.41 -4.96 -10.34
C GLU A 268 23.37 -4.12 -9.49
N SER A 269 22.90 -2.98 -8.98
CA SER A 269 23.71 -2.00 -8.25
C SER A 269 23.57 -2.09 -6.73
N GLY A 270 22.62 -2.89 -6.23
CA GLY A 270 22.41 -3.12 -4.81
C GLY A 270 21.21 -2.36 -4.23
N ARG A 271 20.71 -2.89 -3.10
CA ARG A 271 19.54 -2.35 -2.39
C ARG A 271 19.81 -0.95 -1.82
N LYS A 272 21.00 -0.75 -1.26
CA LYS A 272 21.45 0.53 -0.70
C LYS A 272 21.45 1.65 -1.75
N ALA A 273 22.05 1.41 -2.92
CA ALA A 273 22.11 2.40 -4.00
C ALA A 273 20.72 2.81 -4.48
N ALA A 274 19.80 1.85 -4.64
CA ALA A 274 18.42 2.12 -5.05
C ALA A 274 17.69 2.97 -4.01
N LEU A 275 17.85 2.68 -2.71
CA LEU A 275 17.24 3.45 -1.62
C LEU A 275 17.78 4.89 -1.56
N LEU A 276 19.07 5.09 -1.76
CA LEU A 276 19.68 6.42 -1.72
C LEU A 276 19.22 7.28 -2.90
N ILE A 277 19.26 6.74 -4.12
CA ILE A 277 18.81 7.48 -5.31
C ILE A 277 17.31 7.78 -5.21
N GLY A 278 16.49 6.75 -4.99
CA GLY A 278 15.04 6.92 -4.88
C GLY A 278 14.66 7.85 -3.72
N GLY A 279 15.31 7.68 -2.56
CA GLY A 279 15.09 8.51 -1.39
C GLY A 279 15.45 9.98 -1.62
N SER A 280 16.57 10.26 -2.28
CA SER A 280 16.96 11.64 -2.63
C SER A 280 15.94 12.28 -3.59
N VAL A 281 15.43 11.53 -4.56
CA VAL A 281 14.40 12.03 -5.49
C VAL A 281 13.07 12.29 -4.75
N VAL A 282 12.63 11.39 -3.85
CA VAL A 282 11.43 11.64 -3.03
C VAL A 282 11.64 12.84 -2.09
N MET A 283 12.81 12.98 -1.48
CA MET A 283 13.14 14.17 -0.67
C MET A 283 13.03 15.45 -1.50
N SER A 284 13.60 15.47 -2.72
CA SER A 284 13.46 16.62 -3.62
C SER A 284 11.99 16.93 -3.93
N ALA A 285 11.15 15.91 -4.12
CA ALA A 285 9.72 16.10 -4.31
C ALA A 285 9.05 16.77 -3.11
N ILE A 286 9.38 16.35 -1.88
CA ILE A 286 8.85 16.97 -0.65
C ILE A 286 9.34 18.41 -0.52
N LEU A 287 10.62 18.68 -0.78
CA LEU A 287 11.19 20.03 -0.73
C LEU A 287 10.53 20.96 -1.75
N VAL A 288 10.26 20.48 -2.97
CA VAL A 288 9.49 21.23 -3.96
C VAL A 288 8.11 21.59 -3.42
N LEU A 289 7.40 20.67 -2.71
CA LEU A 289 6.11 20.98 -2.10
C LEU A 289 6.21 22.09 -1.03
N CYS A 290 7.30 22.15 -0.27
CA CYS A 290 7.47 23.19 0.75
C CYS A 290 7.46 24.62 0.16
N ILE A 291 7.89 24.77 -1.10
CA ILE A 291 7.96 26.04 -1.82
C ILE A 291 6.90 26.18 -2.91
N THR A 292 5.99 25.20 -3.05
CA THR A 292 4.99 25.17 -4.12
C THR A 292 3.90 26.21 -3.86
N ASP A 293 3.70 27.08 -4.84
CA ASP A 293 2.68 28.13 -4.90
C ASP A 293 1.78 28.05 -6.15
N ASN A 294 2.09 27.15 -7.07
CA ASN A 294 1.37 27.00 -8.33
C ASN A 294 1.24 25.52 -8.76
N VAL A 295 0.35 25.27 -9.73
CA VAL A 295 0.04 23.92 -10.23
C VAL A 295 1.22 23.29 -10.96
N ALA A 296 2.10 24.08 -11.62
CA ALA A 296 3.24 23.53 -12.34
C ALA A 296 4.25 22.89 -11.39
N LEU A 297 4.60 23.56 -10.28
CA LEU A 297 5.47 22.99 -9.24
C LEU A 297 4.83 21.77 -8.58
N TYR A 298 3.51 21.77 -8.38
CA TYR A 298 2.79 20.60 -7.91
C TYR A 298 2.97 19.39 -8.85
N PHE A 299 2.84 19.58 -10.17
CA PHE A 299 3.06 18.49 -11.14
C PHE A 299 4.51 18.00 -11.17
N ILE A 300 5.48 18.92 -11.06
CA ILE A 300 6.90 18.57 -10.95
C ILE A 300 7.13 17.71 -9.70
N SER A 301 6.58 18.11 -8.55
CA SER A 301 6.69 17.31 -7.34
C SER A 301 6.07 15.93 -7.51
N MET A 302 4.88 15.82 -8.14
CA MET A 302 4.25 14.52 -8.39
C MET A 302 5.07 13.63 -9.32
N ALA A 303 5.71 14.22 -10.34
CA ALA A 303 6.62 13.51 -11.24
C ALA A 303 7.84 12.94 -10.47
N LEU A 304 8.44 13.75 -9.62
CA LEU A 304 9.56 13.32 -8.77
C LEU A 304 9.12 12.22 -7.77
N PHE A 305 7.94 12.36 -7.14
CA PHE A 305 7.37 11.29 -6.30
C PHE A 305 7.19 9.97 -7.06
N GLY A 306 6.77 10.04 -8.32
CA GLY A 306 6.62 8.85 -9.15
C GLY A 306 7.95 8.16 -9.42
N ILE A 307 8.95 8.93 -9.88
CA ILE A 307 10.28 8.41 -10.20
C ILE A 307 10.94 7.84 -8.94
N GLY A 308 11.04 8.63 -7.88
CA GLY A 308 11.64 8.19 -6.62
C GLY A 308 10.89 7.04 -5.97
N GLY A 309 9.55 7.08 -6.01
CA GLY A 309 8.66 6.05 -5.49
C GLY A 309 8.84 4.67 -6.13
N ALA A 310 9.27 4.61 -7.40
CA ALA A 310 9.61 3.35 -8.06
C ALA A 310 10.80 2.65 -7.37
N TYR A 311 11.82 3.39 -6.98
CA TYR A 311 13.02 2.86 -6.31
C TYR A 311 12.74 2.52 -4.84
N VAL A 312 12.16 3.44 -4.08
CA VAL A 312 11.90 3.22 -2.64
C VAL A 312 10.73 2.26 -2.39
N GLY A 313 9.87 2.03 -3.36
CA GLY A 313 8.75 1.08 -3.25
C GLY A 313 9.19 -0.38 -3.37
N THR A 314 10.27 -0.66 -4.11
CA THR A 314 10.74 -2.03 -4.37
C THR A 314 11.83 -2.47 -3.40
N ALA A 315 12.79 -1.61 -3.11
CA ALA A 315 14.01 -1.95 -2.38
C ALA A 315 13.78 -2.44 -0.93
N PRO A 316 12.91 -1.83 -0.09
CA PRO A 316 12.70 -2.33 1.28
C PRO A 316 12.10 -3.74 1.32
N GLY A 317 11.17 -4.04 0.41
CA GLY A 317 10.60 -5.38 0.27
C GLY A 317 11.66 -6.41 -0.15
N SER A 318 12.59 -6.03 -1.02
CA SER A 318 13.72 -6.88 -1.41
C SER A 318 14.68 -7.15 -0.24
N VAL A 319 14.99 -6.11 0.58
CA VAL A 319 15.79 -6.30 1.81
C VAL A 319 15.15 -7.32 2.75
N VAL A 320 13.82 -7.24 2.95
CA VAL A 320 13.09 -8.22 3.76
C VAL A 320 13.13 -9.60 3.12
N GLY A 321 12.97 -9.69 1.80
CA GLY A 321 13.08 -10.95 1.05
C GLY A 321 14.45 -11.60 1.15
N ASP A 322 15.53 -10.80 1.12
CA ASP A 322 16.92 -11.29 1.22
C ASP A 322 17.23 -11.89 2.61
N ILE A 323 16.48 -11.50 3.66
CA ILE A 323 16.66 -11.97 5.05
C ILE A 323 15.86 -13.23 5.34
N ILE A 324 14.71 -13.43 4.65
CA ILE A 324 13.79 -14.53 4.94
C ILE A 324 14.34 -15.84 4.38
N ARG A 325 14.47 -16.85 5.26
CA ARG A 325 14.64 -18.25 4.88
C ARG A 325 13.30 -18.98 5.06
N GLY A 326 12.87 -19.73 4.06
CA GLY A 326 11.62 -20.48 4.14
C GLY A 326 10.35 -19.60 4.11
N ARG A 327 9.35 -19.91 4.93
CA ARG A 327 8.00 -19.32 4.86
C ARG A 327 7.83 -17.97 5.56
N GLY A 328 8.77 -17.31 6.13
CA GLY A 328 8.82 -15.98 6.78
C GLY A 328 7.55 -15.12 6.95
N GLY A 329 6.35 -15.73 7.03
CA GLY A 329 5.07 -15.00 7.03
C GLY A 329 4.93 -13.98 8.15
N GLN A 330 5.40 -14.31 9.37
CA GLN A 330 5.37 -13.37 10.50
C GLN A 330 6.33 -12.18 10.29
N VAL A 331 7.45 -12.40 9.62
CA VAL A 331 8.44 -11.36 9.30
C VAL A 331 7.84 -10.38 8.28
N ILE A 332 7.18 -10.89 7.24
CA ILE A 332 6.47 -10.07 6.25
C ILE A 332 5.31 -9.30 6.90
N ALA A 333 4.54 -9.97 7.76
CA ALA A 333 3.43 -9.35 8.46
C ALA A 333 3.88 -8.18 9.34
N ALA A 334 4.95 -8.34 10.12
CA ALA A 334 5.47 -7.26 10.96
C ALA A 334 6.02 -6.08 10.14
N TRP A 335 6.61 -6.36 8.98
CA TRP A 335 7.04 -5.32 8.05
C TRP A 335 5.85 -4.53 7.47
N GLN A 336 4.77 -5.21 7.06
CA GLN A 336 3.53 -4.55 6.63
C GLN A 336 2.89 -3.73 7.75
N MET A 337 2.87 -4.27 8.99
CA MET A 337 2.38 -3.57 10.17
C MET A 337 3.15 -2.27 10.45
N ALA A 338 4.48 -2.27 10.25
CA ALA A 338 5.28 -1.05 10.37
C ALA A 338 4.84 0.01 9.34
N GLY A 339 4.53 -0.41 8.10
CA GLY A 339 3.95 0.48 7.09
C GLY A 339 2.57 1.01 7.48
N ASP A 340 1.68 0.15 7.98
CA ASP A 340 0.35 0.57 8.44
C ASP A 340 0.45 1.56 9.61
N ALA A 341 1.40 1.37 10.54
CA ALA A 341 1.68 2.31 11.62
C ALA A 341 2.12 3.68 11.06
N GLY A 342 2.98 3.70 10.02
CA GLY A 342 3.38 4.93 9.35
C GLY A 342 2.21 5.65 8.68
N MET A 343 1.29 4.92 8.05
CA MET A 343 0.06 5.46 7.50
C MET A 343 -0.82 6.07 8.60
N ILE A 344 -1.08 5.35 9.68
CA ILE A 344 -1.96 5.77 10.78
C ILE A 344 -1.40 7.03 11.45
N VAL A 345 -0.15 6.99 11.88
CA VAL A 345 0.49 8.11 12.59
C VAL A 345 0.67 9.31 11.65
N GLY A 346 1.09 9.03 10.40
CA GLY A 346 1.32 10.06 9.39
C GLY A 346 0.07 10.86 9.05
N THR A 347 -1.07 10.19 8.78
CA THR A 347 -2.31 10.89 8.42
C THR A 347 -2.83 11.79 9.55
N ILE A 348 -2.71 11.35 10.81
CA ILE A 348 -3.16 12.12 11.98
C ILE A 348 -2.22 13.31 12.22
N LEU A 349 -0.90 13.09 12.30
CA LEU A 349 0.05 14.15 12.63
C LEU A 349 0.17 15.20 11.53
N VAL A 350 0.16 14.77 10.26
CA VAL A 350 0.20 15.69 9.12
C VAL A 350 -1.06 16.53 9.08
N GLY A 351 -2.24 15.93 9.34
CA GLY A 351 -3.49 16.66 9.47
C GLY A 351 -3.46 17.68 10.63
N LEU A 352 -3.00 17.24 11.80
CA LEU A 352 -2.88 18.09 12.99
C LEU A 352 -1.98 19.31 12.76
N LEU A 353 -0.81 19.11 12.16
CA LEU A 353 0.10 20.22 11.84
C LEU A 353 -0.49 21.17 10.79
N THR A 354 -1.24 20.64 9.83
CA THR A 354 -1.93 21.49 8.87
C THR A 354 -2.99 22.37 9.53
N ASP A 355 -3.74 21.83 10.51
CA ASP A 355 -4.74 22.58 11.27
C ASP A 355 -4.13 23.63 12.20
N LEU A 356 -3.03 23.26 12.90
CA LEU A 356 -2.41 24.16 13.89
C LEU A 356 -1.53 25.24 13.27
N TYR A 357 -0.90 24.93 12.13
CA TYR A 357 0.07 25.85 11.53
C TYR A 357 -0.22 26.09 10.04
N SER A 358 0.15 25.14 9.16
CA SER A 358 -0.02 25.28 7.71
C SER A 358 0.29 23.97 6.97
N PHE A 359 -0.07 23.90 5.66
CA PHE A 359 0.36 22.83 4.76
C PHE A 359 1.90 22.74 4.69
N GLN A 360 2.60 23.87 4.66
CA GLN A 360 4.06 23.92 4.62
C GLN A 360 4.68 23.29 5.86
N ALA A 361 4.15 23.56 7.05
CA ALA A 361 4.64 22.94 8.30
C ALA A 361 4.52 21.43 8.26
N ALA A 362 3.41 20.91 7.73
CA ALA A 362 3.20 19.47 7.55
C ALA A 362 4.16 18.86 6.51
N PHE A 363 4.48 19.57 5.44
CA PHE A 363 5.48 19.14 4.44
C PHE A 363 6.89 19.15 5.03
N ILE A 364 7.25 20.18 5.80
CA ILE A 364 8.55 20.27 6.50
C ILE A 364 8.70 19.11 7.50
N LEU A 365 7.68 18.83 8.33
CA LEU A 365 7.73 17.65 9.20
C LEU A 365 7.95 16.37 8.39
N SER A 366 7.24 16.21 7.27
CA SER A 366 7.39 15.03 6.42
C SER A 366 8.79 14.94 5.81
N ALA A 367 9.42 16.06 5.47
CA ALA A 367 10.83 16.13 5.04
C ALA A 367 11.77 15.68 6.17
N VAL A 368 11.56 16.18 7.40
CA VAL A 368 12.35 15.78 8.58
C VAL A 368 12.20 14.28 8.86
N VAL A 369 10.98 13.76 8.86
CA VAL A 369 10.74 12.32 9.04
C VAL A 369 11.40 11.53 7.90
N TYR A 370 11.30 12.02 6.65
CA TYR A 370 11.88 11.31 5.50
C TYR A 370 13.41 11.36 5.47
N SER A 371 14.04 12.37 6.07
CA SER A 371 15.50 12.44 6.22
C SER A 371 16.06 11.25 7.00
N SER A 372 15.30 10.73 7.97
CA SER A 372 15.67 9.53 8.71
C SER A 372 15.77 8.29 7.80
N ALA A 373 14.91 8.17 6.79
CA ALA A 373 14.98 7.07 5.82
C ALA A 373 16.27 7.14 4.97
N ILE A 374 16.67 8.34 4.53
CA ILE A 374 17.92 8.54 3.79
C ILE A 374 19.12 8.21 4.69
N PHE A 375 19.12 8.73 5.92
CA PHE A 375 20.18 8.43 6.89
C PHE A 375 20.31 6.93 7.15
N LEU A 376 19.19 6.24 7.37
CA LEU A 376 19.19 4.79 7.56
C LEU A 376 19.63 4.03 6.31
N ALA A 377 19.31 4.52 5.12
CA ALA A 377 19.81 3.93 3.88
C ALA A 377 21.36 4.06 3.75
N LEU A 378 21.96 5.14 4.28
CA LEU A 378 23.43 5.30 4.30
C LEU A 378 24.13 4.24 5.17
N ILE A 379 23.53 3.88 6.29
CA ILE A 379 24.11 2.88 7.22
C ILE A 379 23.62 1.45 6.95
N LEU A 380 22.68 1.26 6.00
CA LEU A 380 22.22 -0.06 5.61
C LEU A 380 23.38 -0.86 5.01
N PRO A 381 23.72 -2.06 5.55
CA PRO A 381 24.62 -2.97 4.87
C PRO A 381 23.98 -3.49 3.58
N GLU A 382 24.79 -3.74 2.54
CA GLU A 382 24.27 -4.32 1.30
C GLU A 382 23.78 -5.76 1.55
N THR A 383 22.51 -6.05 1.24
CA THR A 383 21.89 -7.35 1.51
C THR A 383 21.79 -8.25 0.27
N ARG A 384 22.23 -7.77 -0.89
CA ARG A 384 22.19 -8.52 -2.15
C ARG A 384 22.86 -9.89 -2.02
N GLN A 385 22.20 -10.94 -2.41
CA GLN A 385 22.59 -12.36 -2.25
C GLN A 385 23.92 -12.78 -2.88
N SER A 386 24.62 -11.93 -3.65
CA SER A 386 25.84 -12.40 -4.36
C SER A 386 27.07 -12.60 -3.49
N LYS A 387 27.15 -12.09 -2.24
CA LYS A 387 28.31 -12.30 -1.35
C LYS A 387 28.05 -12.32 0.16
N LEU A 388 26.97 -11.78 0.69
CA LEU A 388 26.77 -11.54 2.13
C LEU A 388 25.64 -12.35 2.78
N GLY A 389 24.74 -12.96 2.03
CA GLY A 389 23.64 -13.75 2.59
C GLY A 389 24.09 -14.99 3.38
N HIS A 390 25.31 -15.49 3.12
CA HIS A 390 25.93 -16.58 3.87
C HIS A 390 26.68 -16.12 5.15
N GLU A 391 27.11 -14.84 5.23
CA GLU A 391 27.90 -14.34 6.35
C GLU A 391 27.04 -13.72 7.48
N LEU A 392 25.84 -13.20 7.15
CA LEU A 392 24.98 -12.51 8.13
C LEU A 392 24.22 -13.44 9.08
N ILE A 393 24.07 -14.72 8.74
CA ILE A 393 23.45 -15.73 9.60
C ILE A 393 24.45 -16.88 9.74
N PRO A 394 25.14 -17.03 10.90
CA PRO A 394 26.07 -18.12 11.11
C PRO A 394 25.37 -19.47 10.89
N ASP A 395 25.98 -20.33 10.09
CA ASP A 395 25.55 -21.70 9.89
C ASP A 395 25.74 -22.46 11.20
N LYS A 396 24.65 -22.79 11.89
CA LYS A 396 24.69 -23.53 13.16
C LYS A 396 25.40 -24.87 13.04
N ASN A 397 25.41 -25.43 11.81
CA ASN A 397 26.07 -26.72 11.55
C ASN A 397 27.62 -26.64 11.50
N LYS A 398 28.23 -25.43 11.49
CA LYS A 398 29.69 -25.29 11.56
C LYS A 398 30.25 -25.15 12.98
N GLN A 399 29.39 -25.12 14.00
CA GLN A 399 29.83 -25.03 15.40
C GLN A 399 29.81 -26.39 16.13
N GLU A 400 29.38 -27.46 15.48
CA GLU A 400 29.33 -28.81 16.06
C GLU A 400 30.30 -29.82 15.38
N MET A 401 31.33 -29.35 14.67
CA MET A 401 32.45 -30.21 14.23
C MET A 401 33.75 -29.83 14.91
#